data_afc1ef7e50a37cec6f7f0f6982701b55
#
_entry.id   afc1ef7e50a37cec6f7f0f6982701b55
#
_cell.length_a   1.000
_cell.length_b   1.000
_cell.length_c   1.000
_cell.angle_alpha   90.00
_cell.angle_beta   90.00
_cell.angle_gamma   90.00
#
_symmetry.space_group_name_H-M   'P 1'
#
loop_
_entity.id
_entity.type
_entity.pdbx_description
1 polymer ?
#
loop_
_entity_poly.entity_id
_entity_poly.type
_entity_poly.pdbx_seq_one_letter_code
_entity_poly.pdbx_strand_id
1 'polypeptide(L)'
;MLKVVIVDDELIVRVGFRSCIRWEDYGCEIAATCESAEDAIAFFKKEIPDIVFTDIMMPGMDGIALTEYIRNHYPRVKIVVLSCVNEIDYVKKAIKLGAEDYILKLSFTQDTMAEVIGKLREVIEKERKESFYSGFGAVNRDELFRALLSGNLPLAESEKLLEKLGYPGDCQRAWYVGCFLIDHFKTVKGFRGANLQMMRHGLLNIVREYLTNLEPYELVFAGENAFALLLDRQMNEPFSGNFQEMLNGLNGALRTHFNLTLSMGMDVRGCSGAAVPAHYQYARELAELRFFDGSGSYHQEEARIGESLLAKRKIQKKIQEAIFKQDEKEAKELSDLWFEDMKEPASFGQIQNIRRFVVETWVFISGYSLPEAVEESGYDGMYSTAVFWEAETLAELKQAFQEGVGMILKYLQANRAANPEIIQLIRYLENHIGENISLEHAAGRCALGKSQFCILFKKHTGETFVNYFNHLKMKRAYELLSCTNLQVQEVANQIGIRDISYFSRMFKKYYQISPSDVKKR
;
A
#
# COMPACT_ATOMS: atom_id res chain seq x y z
N MET A 1 -34.20 -26.97 5.50
CA MET A 1 -33.06 -27.90 5.36
C MET A 1 -32.01 -27.22 4.53
N LEU A 2 -30.71 -27.48 4.78
CA LEU A 2 -29.61 -26.95 3.97
C LEU A 2 -29.50 -27.77 2.69
N LYS A 3 -29.39 -27.08 1.54
CA LYS A 3 -29.29 -27.72 0.22
C LYS A 3 -27.84 -28.08 -0.08
N VAL A 4 -27.61 -29.36 -0.36
CA VAL A 4 -26.27 -29.91 -0.61
C VAL A 4 -26.18 -30.35 -2.07
N VAL A 5 -25.08 -30.00 -2.74
CA VAL A 5 -24.73 -30.52 -4.06
C VAL A 5 -23.42 -31.29 -3.96
N ILE A 6 -23.39 -32.47 -4.60
CA ILE A 6 -22.21 -33.32 -4.69
C ILE A 6 -21.75 -33.34 -6.14
N VAL A 7 -20.47 -33.00 -6.37
CA VAL A 7 -19.85 -32.93 -7.72
C VAL A 7 -18.66 -33.87 -7.75
N ASP A 8 -18.73 -34.90 -8.57
CA ASP A 8 -17.68 -35.91 -8.71
C ASP A 8 -17.93 -36.67 -10.03
N ASP A 9 -16.91 -36.95 -10.82
CA ASP A 9 -17.06 -37.65 -12.08
C ASP A 9 -17.33 -39.17 -11.89
N GLU A 10 -16.93 -39.70 -10.73
CA GLU A 10 -17.13 -41.13 -10.40
C GLU A 10 -18.53 -41.39 -9.81
N LEU A 11 -19.36 -42.13 -10.55
CA LEU A 11 -20.72 -42.49 -10.11
C LEU A 11 -20.72 -43.19 -8.73
N ILE A 12 -19.72 -44.06 -8.48
CA ILE A 12 -19.63 -44.82 -7.23
C ILE A 12 -19.41 -43.89 -6.04
N VAL A 13 -18.59 -42.84 -6.22
CA VAL A 13 -18.33 -41.84 -5.17
C VAL A 13 -19.60 -41.02 -4.92
N ARG A 14 -20.30 -40.54 -5.95
CA ARG A 14 -21.56 -39.81 -5.79
C ARG A 14 -22.62 -40.62 -5.03
N VAL A 15 -22.79 -41.91 -5.38
CA VAL A 15 -23.73 -42.82 -4.70
C VAL A 15 -23.27 -43.08 -3.27
N GLY A 16 -21.97 -43.31 -3.05
CA GLY A 16 -21.37 -43.50 -1.74
C GLY A 16 -21.62 -42.31 -0.80
N PHE A 17 -21.31 -41.10 -1.24
CA PHE A 17 -21.54 -39.87 -0.48
C PHE A 17 -23.04 -39.65 -0.20
N ARG A 18 -23.89 -39.89 -1.18
CA ARG A 18 -25.34 -39.77 -0.99
C ARG A 18 -25.89 -40.71 0.09
N SER A 19 -25.34 -41.90 0.23
CA SER A 19 -25.83 -42.95 1.14
C SER A 19 -25.01 -43.09 2.42
N CYS A 20 -23.92 -42.37 2.61
CA CYS A 20 -23.01 -42.51 3.75
C CYS A 20 -23.62 -42.10 5.08
N ILE A 21 -24.56 -41.16 5.08
CA ILE A 21 -25.31 -40.66 6.23
C ILE A 21 -26.78 -40.43 5.85
N ARG A 22 -27.64 -40.32 6.86
CA ARG A 22 -28.98 -39.77 6.69
C ARG A 22 -28.90 -38.25 6.79
N TRP A 23 -28.88 -37.59 5.64
CA TRP A 23 -28.69 -36.14 5.53
C TRP A 23 -29.75 -35.34 6.31
N GLU A 24 -30.96 -35.89 6.38
CA GLU A 24 -32.08 -35.30 7.10
C GLU A 24 -31.79 -35.17 8.60
N ASP A 25 -31.07 -36.13 9.18
CA ASP A 25 -30.71 -36.14 10.62
C ASP A 25 -29.79 -34.95 10.97
N TYR A 26 -29.08 -34.42 9.97
CA TYR A 26 -28.21 -33.24 10.10
C TYR A 26 -28.85 -31.96 9.55
N GLY A 27 -30.15 -32.00 9.22
CA GLY A 27 -30.89 -30.85 8.69
C GLY A 27 -30.49 -30.44 7.26
N CYS A 28 -29.96 -31.39 6.50
CA CYS A 28 -29.53 -31.25 5.11
C CYS A 28 -30.41 -32.05 4.16
N GLU A 29 -30.45 -31.68 2.89
CA GLU A 29 -31.03 -32.43 1.80
C GLU A 29 -30.12 -32.37 0.57
N ILE A 30 -29.98 -33.46 -0.17
CA ILE A 30 -29.22 -33.47 -1.41
C ILE A 30 -30.09 -32.91 -2.53
N ALA A 31 -29.79 -31.68 -2.95
CA ALA A 31 -30.49 -30.99 -4.02
C ALA A 31 -30.10 -31.52 -5.41
N ALA A 32 -28.82 -31.86 -5.60
CA ALA A 32 -28.33 -32.46 -6.83
C ALA A 32 -27.04 -33.26 -6.64
N THR A 33 -26.79 -34.19 -7.58
CA THR A 33 -25.50 -34.84 -7.79
C THR A 33 -25.08 -34.58 -9.24
N CYS A 34 -23.91 -33.97 -9.44
CA CYS A 34 -23.39 -33.54 -10.73
C CYS A 34 -22.18 -34.40 -11.11
N GLU A 35 -22.04 -34.74 -12.38
CA GLU A 35 -20.91 -35.53 -12.89
C GLU A 35 -19.75 -34.64 -13.40
N SER A 36 -19.96 -33.33 -13.48
CA SER A 36 -18.97 -32.36 -13.91
C SER A 36 -19.18 -31.01 -13.23
N ALA A 37 -18.15 -30.17 -13.28
CA ALA A 37 -18.23 -28.79 -12.81
C ALA A 37 -19.23 -27.97 -13.64
N GLU A 38 -19.32 -28.25 -14.94
CA GLU A 38 -20.25 -27.60 -15.87
C GLU A 38 -21.70 -27.89 -15.51
N ASP A 39 -22.03 -29.15 -15.12
CA ASP A 39 -23.34 -29.52 -14.65
C ASP A 39 -23.71 -28.84 -13.32
N ALA A 40 -22.74 -28.72 -12.41
CA ALA A 40 -22.93 -28.00 -11.16
C ALA A 40 -23.22 -26.52 -11.42
N ILE A 41 -22.46 -25.86 -12.31
CA ILE A 41 -22.69 -24.48 -12.72
C ILE A 41 -24.08 -24.31 -13.38
N ALA A 42 -24.49 -25.27 -14.21
CA ALA A 42 -25.83 -25.26 -14.82
C ALA A 42 -26.94 -25.38 -13.77
N PHE A 43 -26.72 -26.18 -12.73
CA PHE A 43 -27.64 -26.32 -11.58
C PHE A 43 -27.69 -25.00 -10.79
N PHE A 44 -26.56 -24.37 -10.47
CA PHE A 44 -26.50 -23.13 -9.69
C PHE A 44 -27.25 -21.96 -10.33
N LYS A 45 -27.39 -21.94 -11.64
CA LYS A 45 -28.21 -20.94 -12.33
C LYS A 45 -29.72 -21.12 -12.06
N LYS A 46 -30.15 -22.32 -11.66
CA LYS A 46 -31.55 -22.63 -11.34
C LYS A 46 -31.80 -22.55 -9.85
N GLU A 47 -30.88 -23.06 -9.06
CA GLU A 47 -30.98 -23.14 -7.62
C GLU A 47 -29.59 -23.06 -6.96
N ILE A 48 -29.43 -22.15 -6.02
CA ILE A 48 -28.15 -21.94 -5.32
C ILE A 48 -28.14 -22.87 -4.09
N PRO A 49 -27.16 -23.78 -3.97
CA PRO A 49 -27.03 -24.63 -2.79
C PRO A 49 -26.43 -23.88 -1.60
N ASP A 50 -26.57 -24.44 -0.40
CA ASP A 50 -25.90 -23.96 0.81
C ASP A 50 -24.46 -24.54 0.92
N ILE A 51 -24.30 -25.82 0.53
CA ILE A 51 -23.05 -26.59 0.66
C ILE A 51 -22.76 -27.30 -0.67
N VAL A 52 -21.52 -27.28 -1.10
CA VAL A 52 -21.01 -28.02 -2.25
C VAL A 52 -19.86 -28.91 -1.80
N PHE A 53 -20.00 -30.23 -2.05
CA PHE A 53 -18.89 -31.17 -2.00
C PHE A 53 -18.38 -31.39 -3.41
N THR A 54 -17.10 -31.11 -3.70
CA THR A 54 -16.54 -31.27 -5.04
C THR A 54 -15.27 -32.09 -5.04
N ASP A 55 -15.14 -32.99 -5.99
CA ASP A 55 -13.86 -33.63 -6.28
C ASP A 55 -12.85 -32.60 -6.80
N ILE A 56 -11.56 -32.86 -6.55
CA ILE A 56 -10.46 -32.03 -7.08
C ILE A 56 -10.21 -32.33 -8.55
N MET A 57 -10.11 -33.63 -8.88
CA MET A 57 -9.65 -34.09 -10.20
C MET A 57 -10.84 -34.55 -11.03
N MET A 58 -11.37 -33.67 -11.85
CA MET A 58 -12.45 -33.97 -12.79
C MET A 58 -12.05 -33.63 -14.22
N PRO A 59 -12.56 -34.38 -15.23
CA PRO A 59 -12.35 -34.03 -16.63
C PRO A 59 -12.97 -32.66 -16.97
N GLY A 60 -12.29 -31.87 -17.79
CA GLY A 60 -12.74 -30.54 -18.16
C GLY A 60 -12.35 -29.49 -17.11
N MET A 61 -13.33 -28.87 -16.45
CA MET A 61 -13.11 -27.95 -15.34
C MET A 61 -12.85 -28.76 -14.05
N ASP A 62 -11.66 -28.63 -13.47
CA ASP A 62 -11.31 -29.28 -12.20
C ASP A 62 -12.02 -28.64 -11.00
N GLY A 63 -12.01 -29.33 -9.84
CA GLY A 63 -12.68 -28.84 -8.63
C GLY A 63 -12.05 -27.59 -8.03
N ILE A 64 -10.79 -27.29 -8.36
CA ILE A 64 -10.12 -26.04 -7.96
C ILE A 64 -10.69 -24.87 -8.75
N ALA A 65 -10.80 -25.01 -10.06
CA ALA A 65 -11.42 -24.00 -10.91
C ALA A 65 -12.92 -23.81 -10.58
N LEU A 66 -13.62 -24.90 -10.23
CA LEU A 66 -15.00 -24.81 -9.74
C LEU A 66 -15.08 -24.07 -8.40
N THR A 67 -14.16 -24.34 -7.47
CA THR A 67 -14.07 -23.61 -6.19
C THR A 67 -13.88 -22.11 -6.42
N GLU A 68 -12.95 -21.73 -7.29
CA GLU A 68 -12.71 -20.34 -7.66
C GLU A 68 -13.94 -19.70 -8.31
N TYR A 69 -14.61 -20.42 -9.21
CA TYR A 69 -15.85 -19.96 -9.85
C TYR A 69 -16.95 -19.70 -8.82
N ILE A 70 -17.19 -20.66 -7.89
CA ILE A 70 -18.22 -20.54 -6.85
C ILE A 70 -17.88 -19.34 -5.94
N ARG A 71 -16.64 -19.15 -5.53
CA ARG A 71 -16.25 -18.01 -4.70
C ARG A 71 -16.51 -16.66 -5.37
N ASN A 72 -16.27 -16.57 -6.65
CA ASN A 72 -16.46 -15.31 -7.39
C ASN A 72 -17.94 -14.99 -7.66
N HIS A 73 -18.81 -16.01 -7.83
CA HIS A 73 -20.19 -15.80 -8.24
C HIS A 73 -21.20 -16.07 -7.11
N TYR A 74 -20.87 -16.96 -6.17
CA TYR A 74 -21.75 -17.42 -5.08
C TYR A 74 -21.01 -17.45 -3.73
N PRO A 75 -20.57 -16.31 -3.19
CA PRO A 75 -19.65 -16.25 -2.03
C PRO A 75 -20.23 -16.83 -0.73
N ARG A 76 -21.56 -17.02 -0.64
CA ARG A 76 -22.23 -17.61 0.53
C ARG A 76 -22.25 -19.14 0.52
N VAL A 77 -21.98 -19.78 -0.61
CA VAL A 77 -21.96 -21.23 -0.74
C VAL A 77 -20.72 -21.78 -0.02
N LYS A 78 -20.92 -22.74 0.87
CA LYS A 78 -19.83 -23.42 1.57
C LYS A 78 -19.28 -24.55 0.72
N ILE A 79 -17.96 -24.66 0.62
CA ILE A 79 -17.30 -25.62 -0.26
C ILE A 79 -16.45 -26.55 0.56
N VAL A 80 -16.64 -27.85 0.36
CA VAL A 80 -15.82 -28.93 0.92
C VAL A 80 -15.20 -29.70 -0.24
N VAL A 81 -13.91 -29.87 -0.20
CA VAL A 81 -13.19 -30.56 -1.27
C VAL A 81 -13.00 -32.02 -0.94
N LEU A 82 -13.31 -32.90 -1.89
CA LEU A 82 -13.06 -34.32 -1.82
C LEU A 82 -11.72 -34.63 -2.48
N SER A 83 -10.81 -35.34 -1.81
CA SER A 83 -9.49 -35.61 -2.37
C SER A 83 -9.01 -37.05 -2.09
N CYS A 84 -8.08 -37.53 -2.93
CA CYS A 84 -7.33 -38.76 -2.69
C CYS A 84 -6.06 -38.48 -1.88
N VAL A 85 -5.46 -39.51 -1.26
CA VAL A 85 -4.30 -39.39 -0.34
C VAL A 85 -3.08 -38.66 -0.94
N ASN A 86 -2.90 -38.65 -2.25
CA ASN A 86 -1.74 -38.10 -2.92
C ASN A 86 -1.90 -36.64 -3.39
N GLU A 87 -2.98 -35.95 -3.01
CA GLU A 87 -3.37 -34.65 -3.55
C GLU A 87 -3.21 -33.49 -2.56
N ILE A 88 -2.33 -33.61 -1.57
CA ILE A 88 -2.14 -32.64 -0.48
C ILE A 88 -1.88 -31.21 -0.99
N ASP A 89 -1.14 -31.05 -2.09
CA ASP A 89 -0.83 -29.73 -2.64
C ASP A 89 -2.07 -29.09 -3.30
N TYR A 90 -2.94 -29.90 -3.90
CA TYR A 90 -4.22 -29.42 -4.45
C TYR A 90 -5.22 -29.07 -3.34
N VAL A 91 -5.26 -29.83 -2.26
CA VAL A 91 -6.06 -29.51 -1.06
C VAL A 91 -5.63 -28.17 -0.47
N LYS A 92 -4.32 -27.94 -0.30
CA LYS A 92 -3.80 -26.64 0.16
C LYS A 92 -4.20 -25.51 -0.78
N LYS A 93 -4.20 -25.75 -2.09
CA LYS A 93 -4.61 -24.76 -3.09
C LYS A 93 -6.11 -24.47 -2.99
N ALA A 94 -6.95 -25.49 -2.84
CA ALA A 94 -8.40 -25.34 -2.68
C ALA A 94 -8.76 -24.55 -1.41
N ILE A 95 -8.13 -24.84 -0.28
CA ILE A 95 -8.29 -24.09 0.97
C ILE A 95 -7.86 -22.63 0.78
N LYS A 96 -6.75 -22.38 0.10
CA LYS A 96 -6.31 -21.00 -0.23
C LYS A 96 -7.30 -20.24 -1.12
N LEU A 97 -8.07 -20.95 -1.94
CA LEU A 97 -9.11 -20.38 -2.79
C LEU A 97 -10.46 -20.26 -2.08
N GLY A 98 -10.55 -20.69 -0.83
CA GLY A 98 -11.73 -20.48 0.02
C GLY A 98 -12.59 -21.72 0.24
N ALA A 99 -12.10 -22.94 0.01
CA ALA A 99 -12.76 -24.13 0.53
C ALA A 99 -12.72 -24.11 2.06
N GLU A 100 -13.85 -24.41 2.71
CA GLU A 100 -13.96 -24.40 4.17
C GLU A 100 -13.30 -25.61 4.83
N ASP A 101 -13.33 -26.76 4.15
CA ASP A 101 -12.75 -28.00 4.67
C ASP A 101 -12.43 -28.95 3.51
N TYR A 102 -11.85 -30.09 3.83
CA TYR A 102 -11.62 -31.20 2.90
C TYR A 102 -11.91 -32.55 3.53
N ILE A 103 -12.24 -33.53 2.70
CA ILE A 103 -12.48 -34.92 3.10
C ILE A 103 -11.68 -35.85 2.20
N LEU A 104 -10.95 -36.78 2.83
CA LEU A 104 -10.23 -37.83 2.08
C LEU A 104 -11.20 -38.92 1.64
N LYS A 105 -11.36 -39.13 0.32
CA LYS A 105 -12.29 -40.10 -0.28
C LYS A 105 -12.13 -41.53 0.24
N LEU A 106 -10.89 -41.95 0.57
CA LEU A 106 -10.61 -43.31 1.03
C LEU A 106 -10.80 -43.55 2.51
N SER A 107 -10.93 -42.52 3.32
CA SER A 107 -10.98 -42.62 4.78
C SER A 107 -12.17 -41.90 5.43
N PHE A 108 -13.12 -41.42 4.61
CA PHE A 108 -14.28 -40.78 5.20
C PHE A 108 -15.19 -41.80 5.93
N THR A 109 -15.61 -41.41 7.11
CA THR A 109 -16.54 -42.18 7.95
C THR A 109 -17.80 -41.35 8.18
N GLN A 110 -18.83 -41.99 8.69
CA GLN A 110 -20.05 -41.30 9.11
C GLN A 110 -19.76 -40.21 10.13
N ASP A 111 -18.85 -40.46 11.08
CA ASP A 111 -18.46 -39.50 12.11
C ASP A 111 -17.73 -38.28 11.53
N THR A 112 -16.80 -38.50 10.59
CA THR A 112 -16.08 -37.39 9.90
C THR A 112 -17.05 -36.50 9.12
N MET A 113 -18.01 -37.11 8.43
CA MET A 113 -19.03 -36.38 7.68
C MET A 113 -19.93 -35.57 8.60
N ALA A 114 -20.37 -36.19 9.72
CA ALA A 114 -21.16 -35.52 10.74
C ALA A 114 -20.44 -34.30 11.35
N GLU A 115 -19.14 -34.43 11.63
CA GLU A 115 -18.32 -33.34 12.15
C GLU A 115 -18.22 -32.17 11.16
N VAL A 116 -17.92 -32.45 9.89
CA VAL A 116 -17.82 -31.41 8.86
C VAL A 116 -19.15 -30.70 8.66
N ILE A 117 -20.25 -31.43 8.53
CA ILE A 117 -21.59 -30.86 8.37
C ILE A 117 -21.98 -30.04 9.60
N GLY A 118 -21.67 -30.53 10.82
CA GLY A 118 -21.94 -29.82 12.07
C GLY A 118 -21.26 -28.45 12.10
N LYS A 119 -19.96 -28.39 11.78
CA LYS A 119 -19.20 -27.15 11.69
C LYS A 119 -19.77 -26.18 10.64
N LEU A 120 -20.06 -26.70 9.44
CA LEU A 120 -20.62 -25.85 8.36
C LEU A 120 -22.00 -25.32 8.73
N ARG A 121 -22.83 -26.13 9.41
CA ARG A 121 -24.15 -25.72 9.87
C ARG A 121 -24.05 -24.58 10.90
N GLU A 122 -23.17 -24.69 11.88
CA GLU A 122 -22.93 -23.62 12.85
C GLU A 122 -22.51 -22.30 12.15
N VAL A 123 -21.60 -22.37 11.18
CA VAL A 123 -21.17 -21.21 10.40
C VAL A 123 -22.33 -20.62 9.60
N ILE A 124 -23.12 -21.47 8.89
CA ILE A 124 -24.24 -20.99 8.08
C ILE A 124 -25.37 -20.44 8.98
N GLU A 125 -25.66 -21.06 10.11
CA GLU A 125 -26.67 -20.56 11.06
C GLU A 125 -26.24 -19.27 11.72
N LYS A 126 -24.95 -19.10 12.04
CA LYS A 126 -24.39 -17.87 12.55
C LYS A 126 -24.49 -16.76 11.50
N GLU A 127 -24.09 -17.02 10.26
CA GLU A 127 -24.24 -16.08 9.15
C GLU A 127 -25.71 -15.74 8.86
N ARG A 128 -26.62 -16.70 8.97
CA ARG A 128 -28.08 -16.49 8.83
C ARG A 128 -28.65 -15.67 10.00
N LYS A 129 -28.20 -15.88 11.24
CA LYS A 129 -28.61 -15.09 12.42
C LYS A 129 -28.09 -13.65 12.29
N GLU A 130 -26.86 -13.47 11.89
CA GLU A 130 -26.29 -12.15 11.60
C GLU A 130 -27.05 -11.44 10.45
N SER A 131 -27.50 -12.20 9.45
CA SER A 131 -28.39 -11.73 8.37
C SER A 131 -29.83 -11.45 8.83
N PHE A 132 -30.36 -12.14 9.86
CA PHE A 132 -31.72 -11.95 10.37
C PHE A 132 -31.84 -10.72 11.28
N TYR A 133 -30.76 -10.29 11.94
CA TYR A 133 -30.67 -8.97 12.57
C TYR A 133 -30.58 -7.83 11.54
N SER A 134 -30.32 -8.14 10.28
CA SER A 134 -30.30 -7.23 9.12
C SER A 134 -31.60 -7.28 8.30
N GLY A 135 -32.75 -7.46 8.92
CA GLY A 135 -34.10 -7.50 8.29
C GLY A 135 -34.57 -6.19 7.65
N PHE A 136 -33.70 -5.55 6.88
CA PHE A 136 -33.99 -4.53 5.88
C PHE A 136 -33.10 -4.75 4.67
N GLY A 137 -33.69 -4.75 3.50
CA GLY A 137 -33.12 -5.10 2.18
C GLY A 137 -31.64 -4.77 2.00
N ALA A 138 -30.94 -5.75 1.54
CA ALA A 138 -29.54 -5.93 1.12
C ALA A 138 -28.65 -4.69 0.92
N VAL A 139 -28.54 -3.81 1.91
CA VAL A 139 -27.46 -2.83 1.97
C VAL A 139 -26.50 -3.32 3.04
N ASN A 140 -25.28 -3.68 2.61
CA ASN A 140 -24.23 -4.16 3.48
C ASN A 140 -23.93 -3.09 4.56
N ARG A 141 -24.11 -3.43 5.85
CA ARG A 141 -23.87 -2.51 7.00
C ARG A 141 -22.48 -1.86 6.91
N ASP A 142 -21.48 -2.63 6.50
CA ASP A 142 -20.11 -2.15 6.29
C ASP A 142 -20.00 -1.12 5.15
N GLU A 143 -20.84 -1.23 4.12
CA GLU A 143 -20.89 -0.25 3.02
C GLU A 143 -21.50 1.05 3.48
N LEU A 144 -22.55 1.00 4.32
CA LEU A 144 -23.14 2.18 4.91
C LEU A 144 -22.16 2.91 5.82
N PHE A 145 -21.44 2.19 6.68
CA PHE A 145 -20.39 2.77 7.50
C PHE A 145 -19.26 3.35 6.68
N ARG A 146 -18.79 2.65 5.63
CA ARG A 146 -17.79 3.20 4.71
C ARG A 146 -18.25 4.47 4.02
N ALA A 147 -19.52 4.52 3.58
CA ALA A 147 -20.09 5.72 3.00
C ALA A 147 -20.13 6.86 4.02
N LEU A 148 -20.54 6.60 5.26
CA LEU A 148 -20.51 7.58 6.35
C LEU A 148 -19.08 8.09 6.59
N LEU A 149 -18.12 7.20 6.77
CA LEU A 149 -16.73 7.54 7.11
C LEU A 149 -15.97 8.23 5.98
N SER A 150 -16.47 8.15 4.72
CA SER A 150 -15.85 8.82 3.57
C SER A 150 -15.87 10.36 3.68
N GLY A 151 -16.77 10.92 4.50
CA GLY A 151 -16.94 12.37 4.68
C GLY A 151 -17.52 13.10 3.46
N ASN A 152 -17.89 12.37 2.39
CA ASN A 152 -18.38 12.95 1.14
C ASN A 152 -19.89 13.17 1.13
N LEU A 153 -20.60 12.81 2.20
CA LEU A 153 -22.04 12.91 2.30
C LEU A 153 -22.46 14.25 2.93
N PRO A 154 -23.53 14.88 2.42
CA PRO A 154 -24.17 16.00 3.10
C PRO A 154 -24.65 15.60 4.51
N LEU A 155 -24.70 16.55 5.44
CA LEU A 155 -25.08 16.32 6.83
C LEU A 155 -26.41 15.55 6.97
N ALA A 156 -27.45 15.99 6.22
CA ALA A 156 -28.76 15.37 6.22
C ALA A 156 -28.77 13.91 5.69
N GLU A 157 -27.83 13.56 4.83
CA GLU A 157 -27.68 12.18 4.34
C GLU A 157 -26.93 11.31 5.33
N SER A 158 -25.93 11.88 6.02
CA SER A 158 -25.22 11.22 7.11
C SER A 158 -26.15 10.87 8.27
N GLU A 159 -27.08 11.77 8.65
CA GLU A 159 -28.10 11.52 9.66
C GLU A 159 -29.05 10.38 9.26
N LYS A 160 -29.58 10.41 8.02
CA LYS A 160 -30.42 9.33 7.48
C LYS A 160 -29.68 7.98 7.43
N LEU A 161 -28.38 8.03 7.19
CA LEU A 161 -27.54 6.83 7.15
C LEU A 161 -27.40 6.23 8.56
N LEU A 162 -27.17 7.07 9.56
CA LEU A 162 -27.11 6.67 10.96
C LEU A 162 -28.43 6.08 11.44
N GLU A 163 -29.58 6.67 11.08
CA GLU A 163 -30.90 6.11 11.35
C GLU A 163 -31.05 4.70 10.75
N LYS A 164 -30.63 4.51 9.49
CA LYS A 164 -30.65 3.19 8.83
C LYS A 164 -29.72 2.18 9.51
N LEU A 165 -28.64 2.63 10.13
CA LEU A 165 -27.72 1.80 10.91
C LEU A 165 -28.29 1.46 12.30
N GLY A 166 -29.46 2.01 12.67
CA GLY A 166 -30.10 1.77 13.96
C GLY A 166 -29.71 2.79 15.04
N TYR A 167 -29.11 3.91 14.65
CA TYR A 167 -28.76 5.01 15.53
C TYR A 167 -29.75 6.16 15.28
N PRO A 168 -30.76 6.37 16.14
CA PRO A 168 -31.74 7.43 15.94
C PRO A 168 -31.04 8.79 15.92
N GLY A 169 -31.52 9.67 15.04
CA GLY A 169 -30.94 10.99 14.79
C GLY A 169 -30.98 11.98 15.97
N ASP A 170 -31.54 11.56 17.09
CA ASP A 170 -31.58 12.36 18.33
C ASP A 170 -30.22 12.20 19.04
N CYS A 171 -29.36 13.13 18.75
CA CYS A 171 -27.93 13.27 18.94
C CYS A 171 -27.41 13.23 20.39
N GLN A 172 -27.97 12.44 21.29
CA GLN A 172 -27.43 12.31 22.65
C GLN A 172 -26.32 11.29 22.79
N ARG A 173 -26.15 10.36 21.81
CA ARG A 173 -25.00 9.45 21.81
C ARG A 173 -23.77 10.17 21.30
N ALA A 174 -22.79 10.31 22.17
CA ALA A 174 -21.45 10.75 21.81
C ALA A 174 -20.57 9.52 21.59
N TRP A 175 -19.69 9.59 20.58
CA TRP A 175 -18.77 8.54 20.19
C TRP A 175 -17.33 8.97 20.42
N TYR A 176 -16.51 8.06 20.94
CA TYR A 176 -15.08 8.10 20.74
C TYR A 176 -14.75 7.37 19.44
N VAL A 177 -13.87 7.92 18.65
CA VAL A 177 -13.59 7.41 17.31
C VAL A 177 -12.14 6.98 17.19
N GLY A 178 -11.92 5.71 16.86
CA GLY A 178 -10.61 5.13 16.63
C GLY A 178 -10.38 4.72 15.19
N CYS A 179 -9.12 4.68 14.80
CA CYS A 179 -8.66 4.12 13.53
C CYS A 179 -7.51 3.16 13.80
N PHE A 180 -7.64 1.91 13.34
CA PHE A 180 -6.53 0.98 13.24
C PHE A 180 -6.01 0.97 11.82
N LEU A 181 -4.69 1.02 11.64
CA LEU A 181 -4.01 0.83 10.37
C LEU A 181 -3.24 -0.49 10.40
N ILE A 182 -3.37 -1.29 9.36
CA ILE A 182 -2.54 -2.48 9.17
C ILE A 182 -1.15 -2.01 8.75
N ASP A 183 -0.14 -2.35 9.54
CA ASP A 183 1.24 -2.01 9.23
C ASP A 183 1.78 -2.93 8.13
N HIS A 184 2.63 -2.39 7.27
CA HIS A 184 3.24 -3.09 6.12
C HIS A 184 2.21 -3.74 5.18
N PHE A 185 1.02 -3.14 5.06
CA PHE A 185 -0.08 -3.69 4.27
C PHE A 185 0.31 -4.00 2.82
N LYS A 186 1.20 -3.22 2.22
CA LYS A 186 1.66 -3.44 0.85
C LYS A 186 2.48 -4.72 0.67
N THR A 187 3.27 -5.09 1.67
CA THR A 187 4.02 -6.35 1.65
C THR A 187 3.08 -7.55 1.80
N VAL A 188 1.96 -7.35 2.50
CA VAL A 188 0.89 -8.33 2.66
C VAL A 188 0.02 -8.44 1.40
N LYS A 189 0.07 -7.48 0.49
CA LYS A 189 -0.60 -7.51 -0.83
C LYS A 189 -0.22 -8.70 -1.73
N GLY A 190 0.74 -9.54 -1.33
CA GLY A 190 0.92 -10.88 -1.88
C GLY A 190 -0.33 -11.78 -1.72
N PHE A 191 -1.22 -11.43 -0.80
CA PHE A 191 -2.55 -12.02 -0.65
C PHE A 191 -3.52 -11.30 -1.60
N ARG A 192 -3.76 -11.86 -2.79
CA ARG A 192 -4.75 -11.33 -3.75
C ARG A 192 -6.10 -12.06 -3.61
N GLY A 193 -7.22 -11.35 -3.83
CA GLY A 193 -8.55 -11.93 -3.93
C GLY A 193 -9.15 -12.41 -2.61
N ALA A 194 -9.70 -13.63 -2.58
CA ALA A 194 -10.40 -14.22 -1.43
C ALA A 194 -9.56 -14.28 -0.15
N ASN A 195 -8.24 -14.45 -0.29
CA ASN A 195 -7.32 -14.46 0.84
C ASN A 195 -7.25 -13.13 1.60
N LEU A 196 -7.43 -11.99 0.92
CA LEU A 196 -7.44 -10.68 1.58
C LEU A 196 -8.69 -10.50 2.43
N GLN A 197 -9.86 -10.97 1.96
CA GLN A 197 -11.10 -10.93 2.75
C GLN A 197 -11.03 -11.85 3.96
N MET A 198 -10.51 -13.05 3.79
CA MET A 198 -10.34 -14.01 4.89
C MET A 198 -9.38 -13.47 5.96
N MET A 199 -8.25 -12.90 5.55
CA MET A 199 -7.32 -12.23 6.46
C MET A 199 -8.01 -11.08 7.21
N ARG A 200 -8.79 -10.25 6.51
CA ARG A 200 -9.53 -9.14 7.10
C ARG A 200 -10.53 -9.63 8.15
N HIS A 201 -11.32 -10.68 7.86
CA HIS A 201 -12.25 -11.26 8.82
C HIS A 201 -11.51 -11.85 10.03
N GLY A 202 -10.40 -12.56 9.80
CA GLY A 202 -9.53 -13.06 10.88
C GLY A 202 -9.00 -11.95 11.79
N LEU A 203 -8.52 -10.86 11.19
CA LEU A 203 -8.08 -9.68 11.94
C LEU A 203 -9.20 -9.05 12.76
N LEU A 204 -10.40 -8.87 12.16
CA LEU A 204 -11.56 -8.33 12.89
C LEU A 204 -11.92 -9.18 14.10
N ASN A 205 -11.90 -10.50 13.96
CA ASN A 205 -12.25 -11.41 15.05
C ASN A 205 -11.24 -11.30 16.21
N ILE A 206 -9.94 -11.26 15.89
CA ILE A 206 -8.90 -11.08 16.91
C ILE A 206 -9.03 -9.70 17.58
N VAL A 207 -9.23 -8.63 16.82
CA VAL A 207 -9.44 -7.29 17.40
C VAL A 207 -10.65 -7.27 18.33
N ARG A 208 -11.75 -7.94 17.95
CA ARG A 208 -12.96 -8.07 18.78
C ARG A 208 -12.69 -8.77 20.11
N GLU A 209 -11.86 -9.81 20.13
CA GLU A 209 -11.48 -10.50 21.38
C GLU A 209 -10.82 -9.56 22.39
N TYR A 210 -10.02 -8.59 21.91
CA TYR A 210 -9.38 -7.60 22.76
C TYR A 210 -10.28 -6.43 23.14
N LEU A 211 -11.40 -6.24 22.44
CA LEU A 211 -12.38 -5.18 22.70
C LEU A 211 -13.58 -5.61 23.56
N THR A 212 -13.64 -6.88 24.00
CA THR A 212 -14.80 -7.44 24.72
C THR A 212 -15.22 -6.65 25.95
N ASN A 213 -14.30 -6.01 26.64
CA ASN A 213 -14.58 -5.20 27.83
C ASN A 213 -15.06 -3.77 27.51
N LEU A 214 -15.14 -3.39 26.24
CA LEU A 214 -15.48 -2.04 25.78
C LEU A 214 -16.86 -1.98 25.07
N GLU A 215 -17.67 -3.06 25.14
CA GLU A 215 -19.00 -3.07 24.52
C GLU A 215 -19.95 -2.05 25.17
N PRO A 216 -20.84 -1.41 24.39
CA PRO A 216 -21.05 -1.59 22.96
C PRO A 216 -20.10 -0.76 22.09
N TYR A 217 -19.64 -1.37 21.00
CA TYR A 217 -18.82 -0.72 20.00
C TYR A 217 -19.18 -1.16 18.57
N GLU A 218 -18.80 -0.35 17.58
CA GLU A 218 -18.80 -0.73 16.16
C GLU A 218 -17.37 -0.81 15.66
N LEU A 219 -17.04 -1.93 15.00
CA LEU A 219 -15.75 -2.17 14.37
C LEU A 219 -15.96 -2.57 12.92
N VAL A 220 -15.56 -1.71 11.99
CA VAL A 220 -15.83 -1.85 10.57
C VAL A 220 -14.60 -1.57 9.71
N PHE A 221 -14.52 -2.20 8.54
CA PHE A 221 -13.51 -1.83 7.55
C PHE A 221 -13.82 -0.46 6.94
N ALA A 222 -12.89 0.47 7.07
CA ALA A 222 -13.00 1.83 6.54
C ALA A 222 -12.19 2.05 5.25
N GLY A 223 -11.42 1.05 4.82
CA GLY A 223 -10.58 1.12 3.63
C GLY A 223 -9.86 -0.20 3.35
N GLU A 224 -8.87 -0.17 2.47
CA GLU A 224 -8.09 -1.38 2.17
C GLU A 224 -7.26 -1.86 3.36
N ASN A 225 -6.66 -0.92 4.10
CA ASN A 225 -5.72 -1.16 5.19
C ASN A 225 -6.16 -0.58 6.54
N ALA A 226 -7.43 -0.20 6.68
CA ALA A 226 -7.90 0.51 7.86
C ALA A 226 -9.22 -0.04 8.41
N PHE A 227 -9.34 -0.04 9.75
CA PHE A 227 -10.57 -0.30 10.48
C PHE A 227 -10.97 0.96 11.24
N ALA A 228 -12.26 1.25 11.29
CA ALA A 228 -12.82 2.25 12.19
C ALA A 228 -13.38 1.58 13.44
N LEU A 229 -13.12 2.17 14.59
CA LEU A 229 -13.68 1.80 15.88
C LEU A 229 -14.54 2.97 16.37
N LEU A 230 -15.80 2.69 16.69
CA LEU A 230 -16.72 3.64 17.30
C LEU A 230 -17.13 3.10 18.67
N LEU A 231 -16.74 3.77 19.73
CA LEU A 231 -17.08 3.41 21.12
C LEU A 231 -18.16 4.34 21.65
N ASP A 232 -19.20 3.79 22.27
CA ASP A 232 -20.20 4.59 22.95
C ASP A 232 -19.57 5.30 24.16
N ARG A 233 -19.59 6.64 24.15
CA ARG A 233 -18.99 7.46 25.19
C ARG A 233 -19.66 7.26 26.55
N GLN A 234 -20.99 7.19 26.59
CA GLN A 234 -21.73 7.10 27.86
C GLN A 234 -21.41 5.81 28.63
N MET A 235 -21.12 4.72 27.92
CA MET A 235 -20.79 3.44 28.54
C MET A 235 -19.31 3.32 28.90
N ASN A 236 -18.45 4.19 28.33
CA ASN A 236 -17.01 4.16 28.47
C ASN A 236 -16.43 5.43 29.15
N GLU A 237 -17.24 6.20 29.93
CA GLU A 237 -16.76 7.32 30.74
C GLU A 237 -16.58 6.94 32.22
N PRO A 238 -15.51 7.45 32.91
CA PRO A 238 -14.38 8.16 32.29
C PRO A 238 -13.57 7.24 31.39
N PHE A 239 -13.08 7.78 30.28
CA PHE A 239 -12.27 7.02 29.32
C PHE A 239 -11.00 6.51 30.00
N SER A 240 -11.08 5.30 30.55
CA SER A 240 -10.00 4.65 31.33
C SER A 240 -9.27 3.57 30.55
N GLY A 241 -9.57 3.45 29.25
CA GLY A 241 -9.00 2.40 28.41
C GLY A 241 -7.49 2.56 28.26
N ASN A 242 -6.72 1.60 28.76
CA ASN A 242 -5.30 1.49 28.45
C ASN A 242 -5.14 0.90 27.06
N PHE A 243 -5.46 1.70 26.03
CA PHE A 243 -5.38 1.25 24.64
C PHE A 243 -3.94 0.89 24.23
N GLN A 244 -2.94 1.51 24.82
CA GLN A 244 -1.55 1.14 24.57
C GLN A 244 -1.26 -0.30 25.00
N GLU A 245 -1.73 -0.70 26.17
CA GLU A 245 -1.52 -2.05 26.69
C GLU A 245 -2.33 -3.07 25.90
N MET A 246 -3.61 -2.75 25.60
CA MET A 246 -4.45 -3.56 24.73
C MET A 246 -3.80 -3.77 23.36
N LEU A 247 -3.31 -2.70 22.73
CA LEU A 247 -2.66 -2.76 21.41
C LEU A 247 -1.38 -3.58 21.45
N ASN A 248 -0.60 -3.49 22.53
CA ASN A 248 0.60 -4.31 22.71
C ASN A 248 0.26 -5.81 22.77
N GLY A 249 -0.76 -6.18 23.56
CA GLY A 249 -1.25 -7.55 23.62
C GLY A 249 -1.77 -8.05 22.28
N LEU A 250 -2.62 -7.26 21.62
CA LEU A 250 -3.15 -7.53 20.29
C LEU A 250 -2.02 -7.73 19.26
N ASN A 251 -1.04 -6.83 19.24
CA ASN A 251 0.10 -6.93 18.33
C ASN A 251 0.98 -8.15 18.62
N GLY A 252 1.07 -8.58 19.88
CA GLY A 252 1.73 -9.84 20.25
C GLY A 252 1.05 -11.05 19.58
N ALA A 253 -0.27 -11.13 19.66
CA ALA A 253 -1.06 -12.19 19.03
C ALA A 253 -0.95 -12.10 17.48
N LEU A 254 -1.09 -10.91 16.90
CA LEU A 254 -1.04 -10.72 15.45
C LEU A 254 0.32 -11.06 14.85
N ARG A 255 1.42 -10.75 15.55
CA ARG A 255 2.78 -11.15 15.11
C ARG A 255 2.91 -12.67 15.05
N THR A 256 2.36 -13.37 16.05
CA THR A 256 2.47 -14.84 16.14
C THR A 256 1.69 -15.54 15.04
N HIS A 257 0.48 -15.07 14.73
CA HIS A 257 -0.43 -15.77 13.82
C HIS A 257 -0.39 -15.26 12.37
N PHE A 258 -0.11 -13.98 12.16
CA PHE A 258 -0.21 -13.32 10.85
C PHE A 258 1.07 -12.63 10.41
N ASN A 259 2.07 -12.54 11.26
CA ASN A 259 3.29 -11.73 11.04
C ASN A 259 2.96 -10.26 10.69
N LEU A 260 1.96 -9.70 11.39
CA LEU A 260 1.44 -8.35 11.20
C LEU A 260 1.42 -7.58 12.52
N THR A 261 1.30 -6.27 12.41
CA THR A 261 0.96 -5.37 13.51
C THR A 261 -0.12 -4.38 13.06
N LEU A 262 -0.78 -3.77 14.04
CA LEU A 262 -1.72 -2.68 13.84
C LEU A 262 -1.20 -1.47 14.60
N SER A 263 -1.23 -0.31 13.95
CA SER A 263 -1.06 0.98 14.63
C SER A 263 -2.42 1.61 14.84
N MET A 264 -2.61 2.38 15.92
CA MET A 264 -3.90 2.91 16.31
C MET A 264 -3.83 4.40 16.62
N GLY A 265 -4.77 5.15 16.07
CA GLY A 265 -5.08 6.52 16.48
C GLY A 265 -6.46 6.58 17.12
N MET A 266 -6.61 7.36 18.19
CA MET A 266 -7.86 7.46 18.94
C MET A 266 -8.21 8.92 19.20
N ASP A 267 -9.38 9.35 18.71
CA ASP A 267 -9.94 10.64 19.06
C ASP A 267 -10.88 10.52 20.27
N VAL A 268 -10.42 11.01 21.39
CA VAL A 268 -11.13 10.94 22.69
C VAL A 268 -11.91 12.22 23.03
N ARG A 269 -11.99 13.19 22.11
CA ARG A 269 -12.78 14.41 22.32
C ARG A 269 -14.27 14.13 22.38
N GLY A 270 -14.70 13.06 21.74
CA GLY A 270 -16.10 12.66 21.62
C GLY A 270 -16.86 13.48 20.58
N CYS A 271 -17.73 12.83 19.84
CA CYS A 271 -18.51 13.50 18.79
C CYS A 271 -19.95 12.96 18.70
N SER A 272 -20.86 13.77 18.19
CA SER A 272 -22.19 13.33 17.75
C SER A 272 -22.11 12.66 16.37
N GLY A 273 -23.14 11.89 16.01
CA GLY A 273 -23.13 11.05 14.81
C GLY A 273 -22.75 11.77 13.51
N ALA A 274 -23.22 13.00 13.31
CA ALA A 274 -22.91 13.78 12.11
C ALA A 274 -21.44 14.21 11.99
N ALA A 275 -20.71 14.28 13.11
CA ALA A 275 -19.30 14.66 13.15
C ALA A 275 -18.35 13.44 13.05
N VAL A 276 -18.87 12.20 13.11
CA VAL A 276 -18.06 10.97 13.03
C VAL A 276 -17.06 10.95 11.86
N PRO A 277 -17.40 11.40 10.63
CA PRO A 277 -16.44 11.42 9.54
C PRO A 277 -15.19 12.27 9.82
N ALA A 278 -15.37 13.47 10.37
CA ALA A 278 -14.26 14.38 10.68
C ALA A 278 -13.39 13.82 11.82
N HIS A 279 -14.02 13.24 12.85
CA HIS A 279 -13.31 12.59 13.95
C HIS A 279 -12.59 11.30 13.52
N TYR A 280 -13.17 10.54 12.58
CA TYR A 280 -12.48 9.39 11.98
C TYR A 280 -11.25 9.82 11.16
N GLN A 281 -11.39 10.89 10.38
CA GLN A 281 -10.24 11.42 9.64
C GLN A 281 -9.11 11.85 10.59
N TYR A 282 -9.44 12.52 11.69
CA TYR A 282 -8.47 12.90 12.71
C TYR A 282 -7.84 11.68 13.40
N ALA A 283 -8.64 10.68 13.78
CA ALA A 283 -8.12 9.43 14.35
C ALA A 283 -7.18 8.70 13.38
N ARG A 284 -7.47 8.75 12.07
CA ARG A 284 -6.61 8.21 11.03
C ARG A 284 -5.30 8.99 10.92
N GLU A 285 -5.34 10.31 10.98
CA GLU A 285 -4.15 11.16 11.01
C GLU A 285 -3.27 10.85 12.21
N LEU A 286 -3.87 10.63 13.39
CA LEU A 286 -3.17 10.15 14.58
C LEU A 286 -2.51 8.78 14.35
N ALA A 287 -3.21 7.82 13.74
CA ALA A 287 -2.64 6.50 13.44
C ALA A 287 -1.47 6.58 12.45
N GLU A 288 -1.47 7.53 11.51
CA GLU A 288 -0.36 7.77 10.58
C GLU A 288 0.89 8.33 11.28
N LEU A 289 0.80 8.82 12.52
CA LEU A 289 1.98 9.22 13.32
C LEU A 289 2.91 8.03 13.62
N ARG A 290 2.47 6.80 13.36
CA ARG A 290 3.35 5.62 13.26
C ARG A 290 4.55 5.84 12.34
N PHE A 291 4.45 6.80 11.43
CA PHE A 291 5.57 7.20 10.58
C PHE A 291 6.80 7.59 11.41
N PHE A 292 6.61 8.24 12.54
CA PHE A 292 7.70 8.69 13.41
C PHE A 292 8.10 7.64 14.47
N ASP A 293 7.10 6.97 15.08
CA ASP A 293 7.31 6.08 16.23
C ASP A 293 7.41 4.60 15.86
N GLY A 294 7.13 4.28 14.59
CA GLY A 294 7.19 2.92 14.06
C GLY A 294 5.87 2.16 14.13
N SER A 295 5.90 0.95 13.57
CA SER A 295 4.75 0.04 13.49
C SER A 295 4.30 -0.44 14.86
N GLY A 296 3.00 -0.54 15.07
CA GLY A 296 2.40 -0.97 16.33
C GLY A 296 2.23 0.14 17.34
N SER A 297 2.33 1.41 16.94
CA SER A 297 2.22 2.58 17.82
C SER A 297 0.76 2.98 18.08
N TYR A 298 0.56 3.64 19.22
CA TYR A 298 -0.72 4.23 19.64
C TYR A 298 -0.59 5.73 19.82
N HIS A 299 -1.52 6.49 19.25
CA HIS A 299 -1.56 7.95 19.35
C HIS A 299 -2.96 8.44 19.71
N GLN A 300 -3.04 9.35 20.66
CA GLN A 300 -4.27 9.96 21.14
C GLN A 300 -4.28 11.48 20.96
N GLU A 301 -3.13 12.09 20.90
CA GLU A 301 -2.94 13.53 20.72
C GLU A 301 -1.84 13.80 19.69
N GLU A 302 -1.99 14.90 18.91
CA GLU A 302 -0.89 15.36 18.07
C GLU A 302 0.27 15.88 18.91
N ALA A 303 1.49 15.47 18.56
CA ALA A 303 2.69 16.10 19.08
C ALA A 303 2.79 17.55 18.55
N ARG A 304 3.36 18.43 19.38
CA ARG A 304 3.38 19.89 19.17
C ARG A 304 3.96 20.33 17.84
N ILE A 305 3.39 21.41 17.29
CA ILE A 305 3.86 22.10 16.07
C ILE A 305 5.29 22.64 16.29
N GLY A 306 6.22 22.27 15.44
CA GLY A 306 7.59 22.71 15.51
C GLY A 306 8.12 23.35 14.23
N GLU A 307 9.40 23.67 14.21
CA GLU A 307 10.04 24.55 13.23
C GLU A 307 10.18 23.99 11.80
N SER A 308 10.32 24.91 10.86
CA SER A 308 10.39 24.74 9.40
C SER A 308 11.54 23.84 8.92
N LEU A 309 11.27 22.98 7.92
CA LEU A 309 12.21 22.17 7.14
C LEU A 309 13.35 22.97 6.46
N LEU A 310 13.27 24.32 6.44
CA LEU A 310 14.24 25.19 5.77
C LEU A 310 15.66 25.12 6.35
N ALA A 311 15.82 24.88 7.65
CA ALA A 311 17.13 24.72 8.30
C ALA A 311 17.86 23.44 7.84
N LYS A 312 17.15 22.46 7.30
CA LYS A 312 17.63 21.11 6.98
C LYS A 312 18.34 21.02 5.61
N ARG A 313 18.27 22.06 4.78
CA ARG A 313 18.93 22.11 3.45
C ARG A 313 20.46 22.14 3.49
N LYS A 314 21.06 22.58 4.59
CA LYS A 314 22.53 22.62 4.72
C LYS A 314 23.15 21.22 4.79
N ILE A 315 22.46 20.26 5.39
CA ILE A 315 22.94 18.87 5.52
C ILE A 315 22.90 18.15 4.16
N GLN A 316 21.92 18.43 3.30
CA GLN A 316 21.85 17.85 1.95
C GLN A 316 23.15 18.06 1.15
N LYS A 317 23.68 19.29 1.16
CA LYS A 317 24.94 19.60 0.45
C LYS A 317 26.11 18.80 1.01
N LYS A 318 26.17 18.62 2.32
CA LYS A 318 27.24 17.83 2.97
C LYS A 318 27.14 16.35 2.60
N ILE A 319 25.93 15.78 2.58
CA ILE A 319 25.71 14.38 2.13
C ILE A 319 26.19 14.23 0.69
N GLN A 320 25.83 15.16 -0.19
CA GLN A 320 26.28 15.18 -1.57
C GLN A 320 27.82 15.24 -1.67
N GLU A 321 28.46 16.12 -0.89
CA GLU A 321 29.92 16.23 -0.87
C GLU A 321 30.60 14.96 -0.40
N ALA A 322 30.04 14.28 0.64
CA ALA A 322 30.56 13.00 1.13
C ALA A 322 30.44 11.90 0.05
N ILE A 323 29.31 11.84 -0.65
CA ILE A 323 29.10 10.89 -1.76
C ILE A 323 30.14 11.14 -2.87
N PHE A 324 30.40 12.38 -3.23
CA PHE A 324 31.39 12.70 -4.25
C PHE A 324 32.83 12.39 -3.83
N LYS A 325 33.14 12.56 -2.54
CA LYS A 325 34.44 12.13 -1.98
C LYS A 325 34.54 10.60 -1.86
N GLN A 326 33.44 9.89 -2.13
CA GLN A 326 33.29 8.44 -1.90
C GLN A 326 33.55 8.05 -0.45
N ASP A 327 33.24 8.94 0.50
CA ASP A 327 33.31 8.70 1.94
C ASP A 327 31.98 8.13 2.43
N GLU A 328 31.88 6.79 2.39
CA GLU A 328 30.69 6.05 2.79
C GLU A 328 30.33 6.31 4.27
N LYS A 329 31.35 6.41 5.13
CA LYS A 329 31.14 6.64 6.55
C LYS A 329 30.57 8.02 6.82
N GLU A 330 31.16 9.07 6.24
CA GLU A 330 30.67 10.44 6.37
C GLU A 330 29.26 10.58 5.78
N ALA A 331 28.98 9.97 4.62
CA ALA A 331 27.67 9.99 3.99
C ALA A 331 26.59 9.34 4.87
N LYS A 332 26.91 8.22 5.53
CA LYS A 332 26.01 7.53 6.45
C LYS A 332 25.76 8.33 7.71
N GLU A 333 26.80 8.84 8.36
CA GLU A 333 26.69 9.67 9.59
C GLU A 333 25.87 10.94 9.34
N LEU A 334 26.09 11.62 8.22
CA LEU A 334 25.29 12.79 7.82
C LEU A 334 23.84 12.44 7.53
N SER A 335 23.58 11.28 6.90
CA SER A 335 22.21 10.79 6.68
C SER A 335 21.52 10.47 8.01
N ASP A 336 22.22 9.83 8.96
CA ASP A 336 21.69 9.55 10.29
C ASP A 336 21.27 10.84 11.00
N LEU A 337 22.13 11.85 11.03
CA LEU A 337 21.82 13.16 11.62
C LEU A 337 20.64 13.84 10.90
N TRP A 338 20.58 13.75 9.57
CA TRP A 338 19.54 14.38 8.79
C TRP A 338 18.15 13.80 9.10
N PHE A 339 18.06 12.47 9.24
CA PHE A 339 16.80 11.81 9.60
C PHE A 339 16.44 11.99 11.08
N GLU A 340 17.41 12.05 11.99
CA GLU A 340 17.13 12.39 13.40
C GLU A 340 16.50 13.79 13.52
N ASP A 341 17.01 14.79 12.78
CA ASP A 341 16.43 16.12 12.72
C ASP A 341 14.99 16.15 12.20
N MET A 342 14.55 15.10 11.48
CA MET A 342 13.19 15.01 10.94
C MET A 342 12.17 14.43 11.91
N LYS A 343 12.59 13.86 13.03
CA LYS A 343 11.69 13.27 14.02
C LYS A 343 10.83 14.30 14.75
N GLU A 344 11.31 15.51 14.91
CA GLU A 344 10.59 16.57 15.60
C GLU A 344 10.34 17.78 14.67
N PRO A 345 9.13 18.32 14.73
CA PRO A 345 7.96 17.85 15.45
C PRO A 345 7.14 16.85 14.65
N ALA A 346 6.67 15.80 15.32
CA ALA A 346 5.83 14.79 14.72
C ALA A 346 4.41 15.34 14.52
N SER A 347 4.03 15.64 13.28
CA SER A 347 2.66 15.94 12.91
C SER A 347 2.32 15.30 11.55
N PHE A 348 1.05 14.96 11.36
CA PHE A 348 0.59 14.34 10.10
C PHE A 348 0.92 15.22 8.89
N GLY A 349 0.70 16.53 8.96
CA GLY A 349 0.99 17.47 7.88
C GLY A 349 2.47 17.50 7.45
N GLN A 350 3.38 17.07 8.30
CA GLN A 350 4.81 17.01 7.98
C GLN A 350 5.23 15.74 7.25
N ILE A 351 4.51 14.63 7.39
CA ILE A 351 4.85 13.35 6.76
C ILE A 351 5.05 13.52 5.25
N GLN A 352 4.09 14.14 4.57
CA GLN A 352 4.17 14.36 3.12
C GLN A 352 5.30 15.32 2.73
N ASN A 353 5.55 16.33 3.56
CA ASN A 353 6.64 17.28 3.34
C ASN A 353 8.01 16.60 3.50
N ILE A 354 8.16 15.72 4.48
CA ILE A 354 9.38 14.93 4.70
C ILE A 354 9.62 14.00 3.51
N ARG A 355 8.60 13.23 3.08
CA ARG A 355 8.73 12.34 1.91
C ARG A 355 9.14 13.12 0.67
N ARG A 356 8.45 14.24 0.37
CA ARG A 356 8.79 15.11 -0.76
C ARG A 356 10.22 15.60 -0.68
N PHE A 357 10.65 16.05 0.49
CA PHE A 357 12.00 16.58 0.70
C PHE A 357 13.07 15.50 0.51
N VAL A 358 12.83 14.27 0.95
CA VAL A 358 13.73 13.14 0.70
C VAL A 358 13.77 12.77 -0.78
N VAL A 359 12.61 12.75 -1.45
CA VAL A 359 12.53 12.49 -2.90
C VAL A 359 13.26 13.56 -3.71
N GLU A 360 13.04 14.84 -3.41
CA GLU A 360 13.77 15.95 -4.07
C GLU A 360 15.28 15.82 -3.87
N THR A 361 15.70 15.46 -2.66
CA THR A 361 17.12 15.22 -2.34
C THR A 361 17.67 14.04 -3.11
N TRP A 362 16.91 12.95 -3.18
CA TRP A 362 17.29 11.76 -3.91
C TRP A 362 17.45 12.02 -5.41
N VAL A 363 16.45 12.67 -6.03
CA VAL A 363 16.51 13.04 -7.46
C VAL A 363 17.71 13.94 -7.73
N PHE A 364 17.98 14.87 -6.82
CA PHE A 364 19.14 15.73 -6.94
C PHE A 364 20.46 14.94 -6.88
N ILE A 365 20.63 14.05 -5.89
CA ILE A 365 21.85 13.24 -5.70
C ILE A 365 22.03 12.25 -6.85
N SER A 366 20.99 11.50 -7.22
CA SER A 366 21.04 10.46 -8.25
C SER A 366 21.27 11.06 -9.64
N GLY A 367 20.59 12.15 -9.98
CA GLY A 367 20.77 12.82 -11.27
C GLY A 367 22.18 13.36 -11.51
N TYR A 368 22.92 13.66 -10.44
CA TYR A 368 24.33 14.08 -10.53
C TYR A 368 25.34 12.94 -10.53
N SER A 369 24.95 11.80 -9.99
CA SER A 369 25.91 10.70 -9.73
C SER A 369 25.85 9.60 -10.77
N LEU A 370 24.75 9.52 -11.53
CA LEU A 370 24.46 8.43 -12.43
C LEU A 370 24.23 8.94 -13.86
N PRO A 371 24.85 8.35 -14.90
CA PRO A 371 24.53 8.66 -16.29
C PRO A 371 23.14 8.17 -16.66
N GLU A 372 22.42 8.87 -17.57
CA GLU A 372 21.14 8.44 -18.14
C GLU A 372 21.18 7.00 -18.74
N ALA A 373 22.35 6.54 -19.17
CA ALA A 373 22.56 5.20 -19.73
C ALA A 373 22.44 4.05 -18.68
N VAL A 374 22.28 4.36 -17.39
CA VAL A 374 22.07 3.31 -16.36
C VAL A 374 20.65 2.76 -16.42
N GLU A 375 19.69 3.50 -16.99
CA GLU A 375 18.33 3.02 -17.25
C GLU A 375 18.29 1.80 -18.17
N GLU A 376 19.23 1.67 -19.13
CA GLU A 376 19.30 0.54 -20.06
C GLU A 376 20.00 -0.71 -19.48
N SER A 377 20.65 -0.61 -18.32
CA SER A 377 21.50 -1.68 -17.77
C SER A 377 20.85 -2.60 -16.74
N GLY A 378 19.51 -2.63 -16.63
CA GLY A 378 18.78 -3.54 -15.72
C GLY A 378 18.69 -3.07 -14.27
N TYR A 379 19.06 -1.82 -13.99
CA TYR A 379 18.91 -1.15 -12.70
C TYR A 379 17.57 -0.42 -12.54
N ASP A 380 16.65 -0.60 -13.48
CA ASP A 380 15.35 0.09 -13.61
C ASP A 380 14.46 0.06 -12.36
N GLY A 381 14.58 -0.95 -11.51
CA GLY A 381 13.83 -1.04 -10.27
C GLY A 381 14.50 -0.34 -9.07
N MET A 382 15.76 0.00 -9.16
CA MET A 382 16.63 0.39 -8.03
C MET A 382 16.59 1.89 -7.72
N TYR A 383 16.14 2.72 -8.68
CA TYR A 383 16.13 4.19 -8.59
C TYR A 383 14.73 4.78 -8.56
N SER A 384 13.71 3.91 -8.47
CA SER A 384 12.32 4.34 -8.41
C SER A 384 12.08 5.17 -7.14
N THR A 385 11.65 6.42 -7.30
CA THR A 385 11.19 7.26 -6.19
C THR A 385 9.97 6.67 -5.47
N ALA A 386 9.33 5.65 -6.06
CA ALA A 386 8.20 4.94 -5.47
C ALA A 386 8.53 4.35 -4.09
N VAL A 387 9.76 3.83 -3.90
CA VAL A 387 10.21 3.26 -2.61
C VAL A 387 10.09 4.27 -1.47
N PHE A 388 10.42 5.55 -1.72
CA PHE A 388 10.33 6.62 -0.71
C PHE A 388 8.87 7.01 -0.39
N TRP A 389 7.97 6.94 -1.39
CA TRP A 389 6.55 7.17 -1.19
C TRP A 389 5.85 6.00 -0.51
N GLU A 390 6.42 4.80 -0.65
CA GLU A 390 5.91 3.56 -0.09
C GLU A 390 6.32 3.30 1.35
N ALA A 391 7.40 3.92 1.82
CA ALA A 391 7.87 3.78 3.19
C ALA A 391 6.76 4.19 4.18
N GLU A 392 6.39 3.28 5.06
CA GLU A 392 5.33 3.53 6.07
C GLU A 392 5.90 4.20 7.33
N THR A 393 7.21 4.06 7.57
CA THR A 393 7.90 4.66 8.71
C THR A 393 9.10 5.52 8.29
N LEU A 394 9.51 6.46 9.15
CA LEU A 394 10.71 7.28 8.95
C LEU A 394 11.97 6.40 8.93
N ALA A 395 11.96 5.30 9.68
CA ALA A 395 13.06 4.33 9.69
C ALA A 395 13.21 3.62 8.35
N GLU A 396 12.10 3.19 7.73
CA GLU A 396 12.12 2.61 6.39
C GLU A 396 12.55 3.62 5.32
N LEU A 397 12.04 4.85 5.42
CA LEU A 397 12.42 5.94 4.52
C LEU A 397 13.93 6.21 4.60
N LYS A 398 14.49 6.23 5.82
CA LYS A 398 15.92 6.35 6.07
C LYS A 398 16.70 5.20 5.48
N GLN A 399 16.25 3.96 5.73
CA GLN A 399 16.90 2.76 5.23
C GLN A 399 16.95 2.76 3.70
N ALA A 400 15.81 3.04 3.04
CA ALA A 400 15.73 3.12 1.58
C ALA A 400 16.69 4.18 1.01
N PHE A 401 16.78 5.34 1.66
CA PHE A 401 17.71 6.40 1.26
C PHE A 401 19.17 5.96 1.42
N GLN A 402 19.53 5.35 2.54
CA GLN A 402 20.90 4.89 2.80
C GLN A 402 21.32 3.75 1.88
N GLU A 403 20.42 2.80 1.59
CA GLU A 403 20.66 1.74 0.62
C GLU A 403 20.93 2.32 -0.78
N GLY A 404 20.12 3.28 -1.20
CA GLY A 404 20.33 3.98 -2.47
C GLY A 404 21.68 4.70 -2.52
N VAL A 405 22.04 5.44 -1.47
CA VAL A 405 23.37 6.09 -1.38
C VAL A 405 24.50 5.07 -1.46
N GLY A 406 24.37 3.92 -0.77
CA GLY A 406 25.35 2.84 -0.84
C GLY A 406 25.52 2.29 -2.26
N MET A 407 24.43 2.19 -3.02
CA MET A 407 24.48 1.76 -4.43
C MET A 407 25.18 2.78 -5.33
N ILE A 408 24.90 4.07 -5.15
CA ILE A 408 25.60 5.14 -5.86
C ILE A 408 27.11 5.06 -5.57
N LEU A 409 27.49 4.90 -4.31
CA LEU A 409 28.90 4.79 -3.92
C LEU A 409 29.58 3.57 -4.55
N LYS A 410 28.93 2.40 -4.55
CA LYS A 410 29.44 1.20 -5.23
C LYS A 410 29.60 1.41 -6.74
N TYR A 411 28.62 2.07 -7.38
CA TYR A 411 28.70 2.42 -8.77
C TYR A 411 29.89 3.35 -9.06
N LEU A 412 30.07 4.41 -8.27
CA LEU A 412 31.20 5.33 -8.40
C LEU A 412 32.56 4.65 -8.17
N GLN A 413 32.62 3.72 -7.21
CA GLN A 413 33.85 2.91 -6.95
C GLN A 413 34.16 1.94 -8.10
N ALA A 414 33.16 1.26 -8.64
CA ALA A 414 33.33 0.32 -9.77
C ALA A 414 33.77 1.07 -11.04
N ASN A 415 33.29 2.30 -11.21
CA ASN A 415 33.61 3.17 -12.35
C ASN A 415 34.75 4.15 -12.04
N ARG A 416 35.66 3.82 -11.14
CA ARG A 416 36.87 4.61 -10.77
C ARG A 416 37.76 5.05 -11.94
N ALA A 417 37.49 4.58 -13.15
CA ALA A 417 38.08 5.09 -14.38
C ALA A 417 37.51 6.48 -14.82
N ALA A 418 36.50 6.97 -14.12
CA ALA A 418 36.00 8.32 -14.33
C ALA A 418 36.96 9.33 -13.73
N ASN A 419 37.57 10.12 -14.58
CA ASN A 419 38.56 11.15 -14.26
C ASN A 419 37.92 12.16 -13.28
N PRO A 420 38.43 12.34 -12.03
CA PRO A 420 37.86 13.26 -11.05
C PRO A 420 37.81 14.72 -11.55
N GLU A 421 38.68 15.07 -12.49
CA GLU A 421 38.69 16.38 -13.14
C GLU A 421 37.42 16.63 -13.98
N ILE A 422 36.84 15.55 -14.59
CA ILE A 422 35.58 15.67 -15.34
C ILE A 422 34.42 15.95 -14.39
N ILE A 423 34.39 15.31 -13.23
CA ILE A 423 33.36 15.53 -12.21
C ILE A 423 33.44 16.98 -11.69
N GLN A 424 34.65 17.48 -11.43
CA GLN A 424 34.86 18.87 -11.03
C GLN A 424 34.45 19.85 -12.13
N LEU A 425 34.69 19.50 -13.39
CA LEU A 425 34.27 20.30 -14.53
C LEU A 425 32.74 20.38 -14.61
N ILE A 426 32.02 19.25 -14.45
CA ILE A 426 30.55 19.24 -14.47
C ILE A 426 30.00 20.23 -13.43
N ARG A 427 30.51 20.21 -12.21
CA ARG A 427 30.12 21.18 -11.17
C ARG A 427 30.43 22.64 -11.56
N TYR A 428 31.57 22.83 -12.18
CA TYR A 428 31.91 24.17 -12.67
C TYR A 428 30.90 24.67 -13.72
N LEU A 429 30.51 23.78 -14.67
CA LEU A 429 29.51 24.13 -15.70
C LEU A 429 28.15 24.51 -15.09
N GLU A 430 27.72 23.83 -14.06
CA GLU A 430 26.45 24.12 -13.36
C GLU A 430 26.44 25.47 -12.65
N ASN A 431 27.55 25.81 -12.02
CA ASN A 431 27.69 27.10 -11.34
C ASN A 431 27.89 28.24 -12.30
N HIS A 432 28.29 27.96 -13.57
CA HIS A 432 28.62 28.94 -14.58
C HIS A 432 27.77 28.80 -15.85
N ILE A 433 26.51 28.38 -15.69
CA ILE A 433 25.55 28.15 -16.80
C ILE A 433 25.40 29.39 -17.69
N GLY A 434 25.47 30.59 -17.13
CA GLY A 434 25.38 31.86 -17.85
C GLY A 434 26.62 32.23 -18.69
N GLU A 435 27.72 31.49 -18.52
CA GLU A 435 28.96 31.74 -19.24
C GLU A 435 29.04 31.00 -20.57
N ASN A 436 29.87 31.49 -21.48
CA ASN A 436 30.16 30.81 -22.74
C ASN A 436 31.46 29.99 -22.59
N ILE A 437 31.34 28.76 -22.07
CA ILE A 437 32.47 27.88 -21.82
C ILE A 437 32.77 27.07 -23.08
N SER A 438 33.96 27.30 -23.65
CA SER A 438 34.40 26.58 -24.85
C SER A 438 34.93 25.17 -24.52
N LEU A 439 34.95 24.28 -25.52
CA LEU A 439 35.53 22.94 -25.42
C LEU A 439 37.01 23.00 -24.97
N GLU A 440 37.77 24.01 -25.47
CA GLU A 440 39.14 24.23 -25.08
C GLU A 440 39.30 24.57 -23.60
N HIS A 441 38.43 25.46 -23.12
CA HIS A 441 38.42 25.85 -21.71
C HIS A 441 38.10 24.67 -20.81
N ALA A 442 37.07 23.88 -21.18
CA ALA A 442 36.69 22.69 -20.46
C ALA A 442 37.80 21.63 -20.42
N ALA A 443 38.43 21.33 -21.54
CA ALA A 443 39.57 20.43 -21.64
C ALA A 443 40.78 20.91 -20.82
N GLY A 444 41.08 22.19 -20.88
CA GLY A 444 42.17 22.80 -20.10
C GLY A 444 41.95 22.70 -18.59
N ARG A 445 40.71 22.85 -18.10
CA ARG A 445 40.38 22.63 -16.67
C ARG A 445 40.59 21.21 -16.18
N CYS A 446 40.43 20.23 -17.08
CA CYS A 446 40.72 18.83 -16.81
C CYS A 446 42.20 18.45 -17.05
N ALA A 447 43.04 19.38 -17.39
CA ALA A 447 44.44 19.12 -17.80
C ALA A 447 44.56 18.08 -18.93
N LEU A 448 43.59 18.04 -19.85
CA LEU A 448 43.48 17.07 -20.94
C LEU A 448 43.61 17.78 -22.32
N GLY A 449 44.14 17.06 -23.29
CA GLY A 449 44.03 17.47 -24.70
C GLY A 449 42.61 17.31 -25.22
N LYS A 450 42.17 18.15 -26.19
CA LYS A 450 40.79 18.19 -26.72
C LYS A 450 40.25 16.79 -27.11
N SER A 451 41.03 16.01 -27.86
CA SER A 451 40.60 14.67 -28.32
C SER A 451 40.40 13.70 -27.17
N GLN A 452 41.33 13.70 -26.23
CA GLN A 452 41.26 12.87 -25.04
C GLN A 452 40.10 13.28 -24.14
N PHE A 453 39.88 14.59 -23.94
CA PHE A 453 38.75 15.15 -23.21
C PHE A 453 37.41 14.73 -23.82
N CYS A 454 37.22 14.86 -25.15
CA CYS A 454 35.99 14.46 -25.82
C CYS A 454 35.65 12.98 -25.61
N ILE A 455 36.66 12.09 -25.68
CA ILE A 455 36.48 10.67 -25.49
C ILE A 455 36.11 10.37 -24.03
N LEU A 456 36.84 10.92 -23.06
CA LEU A 456 36.62 10.67 -21.64
C LEU A 456 35.33 11.31 -21.16
N PHE A 457 35.02 12.55 -21.60
CA PHE A 457 33.79 13.23 -21.25
C PHE A 457 32.57 12.46 -21.77
N LYS A 458 32.57 12.05 -23.06
CA LYS A 458 31.49 11.23 -23.63
C LYS A 458 31.38 9.87 -22.95
N LYS A 459 32.50 9.24 -22.59
CA LYS A 459 32.50 7.97 -21.84
C LYS A 459 31.89 8.15 -20.45
N HIS A 460 32.10 9.30 -19.82
CA HIS A 460 31.61 9.60 -18.48
C HIS A 460 30.16 10.06 -18.44
N THR A 461 29.73 10.92 -19.39
CA THR A 461 28.41 11.56 -19.39
C THR A 461 27.42 10.95 -20.39
N GLY A 462 27.88 10.03 -21.25
CA GLY A 462 27.08 9.50 -22.37
C GLY A 462 26.99 10.44 -23.56
N GLU A 463 27.21 11.76 -23.38
CA GLU A 463 27.02 12.79 -24.38
C GLU A 463 28.30 13.55 -24.73
N THR A 464 28.26 14.28 -25.86
CA THR A 464 29.33 15.22 -26.15
C THR A 464 29.23 16.43 -25.21
N PHE A 465 30.38 17.05 -24.91
CA PHE A 465 30.44 18.25 -24.06
C PHE A 465 29.44 19.34 -24.47
N VAL A 466 29.31 19.61 -25.76
CA VAL A 466 28.40 20.65 -26.28
C VAL A 466 26.93 20.27 -26.03
N ASN A 467 26.57 19.02 -26.27
CA ASN A 467 25.19 18.55 -26.02
C ASN A 467 24.87 18.59 -24.53
N TYR A 468 25.76 18.10 -23.70
CA TYR A 468 25.63 18.09 -22.25
C TYR A 468 25.45 19.48 -21.67
N PHE A 469 26.30 20.43 -22.07
CA PHE A 469 26.22 21.81 -21.58
C PHE A 469 24.95 22.53 -22.07
N ASN A 470 24.54 22.27 -23.30
CA ASN A 470 23.26 22.76 -23.81
C ASN A 470 22.06 22.14 -23.05
N HIS A 471 22.12 20.87 -22.70
CA HIS A 471 21.10 20.22 -21.88
C HIS A 471 20.98 20.89 -20.51
N LEU A 472 22.11 21.13 -19.82
CA LEU A 472 22.11 21.85 -18.53
C LEU A 472 21.48 23.24 -18.66
N LYS A 473 21.84 24.00 -19.73
CA LYS A 473 21.24 25.32 -20.00
C LYS A 473 19.72 25.22 -20.20
N MET A 474 19.23 24.23 -20.95
CA MET A 474 17.80 24.07 -21.21
C MET A 474 17.06 23.65 -19.95
N LYS A 475 17.64 22.77 -19.13
CA LYS A 475 17.09 22.37 -17.84
C LYS A 475 16.92 23.58 -16.92
N ARG A 476 17.95 24.40 -16.79
CA ARG A 476 17.91 25.64 -16.01
C ARG A 476 16.87 26.63 -16.53
N ALA A 477 16.76 26.76 -17.85
CA ALA A 477 15.74 27.59 -18.46
C ALA A 477 14.33 27.14 -18.13
N TYR A 478 14.07 25.82 -18.18
CA TYR A 478 12.78 25.25 -17.80
C TYR A 478 12.41 25.55 -16.34
N GLU A 479 13.35 25.35 -15.40
CA GLU A 479 13.19 25.70 -13.99
C GLU A 479 12.83 27.18 -13.80
N LEU A 480 13.58 28.06 -14.44
CA LEU A 480 13.34 29.51 -14.35
C LEU A 480 11.98 29.91 -14.91
N LEU A 481 11.58 29.36 -16.07
CA LEU A 481 10.28 29.63 -16.67
C LEU A 481 9.11 29.11 -15.85
N SER A 482 9.29 27.95 -15.19
CA SER A 482 8.25 27.31 -14.39
C SER A 482 8.10 27.91 -12.98
N CYS A 483 9.21 28.40 -12.38
CA CYS A 483 9.26 28.79 -10.98
C CYS A 483 9.36 30.31 -10.76
N THR A 484 9.53 31.11 -11.84
CA THR A 484 9.69 32.54 -11.72
C THR A 484 8.83 33.33 -12.72
N ASN A 485 8.67 34.62 -12.48
CA ASN A 485 7.97 35.53 -13.39
C ASN A 485 8.86 36.15 -14.50
N LEU A 486 10.09 35.66 -14.67
CA LEU A 486 11.04 36.18 -15.65
C LEU A 486 10.52 36.06 -17.09
N GLN A 487 10.81 37.05 -17.94
CA GLN A 487 10.46 36.98 -19.36
C GLN A 487 11.36 35.98 -20.09
N VAL A 488 10.88 35.43 -21.20
CA VAL A 488 11.63 34.44 -22.01
C VAL A 488 13.02 35.00 -22.40
N GLN A 489 13.11 36.29 -22.69
CA GLN A 489 14.36 36.96 -23.00
C GLN A 489 15.30 37.04 -21.80
N GLU A 490 14.78 37.31 -20.61
CA GLU A 490 15.56 37.39 -19.38
C GLU A 490 16.13 36.01 -19.01
N VAL A 491 15.32 34.95 -19.16
CA VAL A 491 15.77 33.57 -18.95
C VAL A 491 16.86 33.20 -19.95
N ALA A 492 16.69 33.50 -21.24
CA ALA A 492 17.71 33.24 -22.25
C ALA A 492 19.04 33.96 -21.92
N ASN A 493 18.98 35.20 -21.45
CA ASN A 493 20.16 35.95 -21.03
C ASN A 493 20.83 35.35 -19.79
N GLN A 494 20.05 34.89 -18.79
CA GLN A 494 20.58 34.27 -17.57
C GLN A 494 21.33 32.97 -17.84
N ILE A 495 20.91 32.22 -18.86
CA ILE A 495 21.61 31.00 -19.27
C ILE A 495 22.69 31.22 -20.32
N GLY A 496 23.00 32.49 -20.61
CA GLY A 496 24.06 32.88 -21.52
C GLY A 496 23.77 32.69 -23.01
N ILE A 497 22.48 32.69 -23.41
CA ILE A 497 22.06 32.60 -24.82
C ILE A 497 21.45 33.93 -25.24
N ARG A 498 22.16 34.68 -26.07
CA ARG A 498 21.73 36.02 -26.53
C ARG A 498 20.71 35.98 -27.66
N ASP A 499 20.73 34.95 -28.50
CA ASP A 499 19.79 34.77 -29.63
C ASP A 499 18.55 34.05 -29.16
N ILE A 500 17.42 34.77 -29.02
CA ILE A 500 16.13 34.25 -28.56
C ILE A 500 15.57 33.22 -29.55
N SER A 501 15.81 33.42 -30.86
CA SER A 501 15.34 32.50 -31.89
C SER A 501 16.06 31.16 -31.79
N TYR A 502 17.37 31.19 -31.55
CA TYR A 502 18.19 30.02 -31.29
C TYR A 502 17.74 29.32 -29.99
N PHE A 503 17.56 30.08 -28.89
CA PHE A 503 17.06 29.59 -27.63
C PHE A 503 15.72 28.87 -27.80
N SER A 504 14.73 29.48 -28.43
CA SER A 504 13.40 28.95 -28.60
C SER A 504 13.37 27.64 -29.42
N ARG A 505 14.18 27.57 -30.48
CA ARG A 505 14.35 26.36 -31.28
C ARG A 505 14.99 25.22 -30.48
N MET A 506 16.04 25.54 -29.72
CA MET A 506 16.76 24.59 -28.89
C MET A 506 15.85 24.07 -27.74
N PHE A 507 15.17 24.96 -27.05
CA PHE A 507 14.23 24.63 -25.98
C PHE A 507 13.11 23.72 -26.48
N LYS A 508 12.49 24.04 -27.65
CA LYS A 508 11.48 23.21 -28.27
C LYS A 508 12.02 21.83 -28.70
N LYS A 509 13.30 21.75 -29.09
CA LYS A 509 13.94 20.46 -29.40
C LYS A 509 14.04 19.55 -28.18
N TYR A 510 14.36 20.12 -27.00
CA TYR A 510 14.50 19.34 -25.75
C TYR A 510 13.16 18.99 -25.10
N TYR A 511 12.21 19.91 -25.04
CA TYR A 511 10.97 19.75 -24.28
C TYR A 511 9.71 19.58 -25.13
N GLN A 512 9.83 19.62 -26.46
CA GLN A 512 8.70 19.51 -27.44
C GLN A 512 7.62 20.62 -27.27
N ILE A 513 7.84 21.60 -26.40
CA ILE A 513 6.97 22.75 -26.14
C ILE A 513 7.76 24.05 -26.26
N SER A 514 7.09 25.18 -26.54
CA SER A 514 7.80 26.47 -26.61
C SER A 514 8.07 27.04 -25.20
N PRO A 515 9.12 27.89 -25.04
CA PRO A 515 9.37 28.58 -23.77
C PRO A 515 8.17 29.39 -23.27
N SER A 516 7.41 29.99 -24.20
CA SER A 516 6.21 30.78 -23.88
C SER A 516 5.04 29.91 -23.36
N ASP A 517 4.97 28.66 -23.75
CA ASP A 517 3.90 27.74 -23.33
C ASP A 517 4.14 27.20 -21.91
N VAL A 518 5.41 27.07 -21.48
CA VAL A 518 5.76 26.73 -20.09
C VAL A 518 5.29 27.83 -19.13
N LYS A 519 5.42 29.08 -19.52
CA LYS A 519 5.04 30.23 -18.69
C LYS A 519 3.52 30.43 -18.56
N LYS A 520 2.72 29.83 -19.46
CA LYS A 520 1.25 29.90 -19.44
C LYS A 520 0.61 28.81 -18.58
N ARG A 521 1.37 27.81 -18.18
CA ARG A 521 0.95 26.73 -17.26
C ARG A 521 1.31 27.06 -15.83
#